data_255e2be66e12117944f38d541925c992
#
_entry.id   255e2be66e12117944f38d541925c992
#
_cell.length_a   1.000
_cell.length_b   1.000
_cell.length_c   1.000
_cell.angle_alpha   90.00
_cell.angle_beta   90.00
_cell.angle_gamma   90.00
#
_symmetry.space_group_name_H-M   'P 1'
#
loop_
_entity.id
_entity.type
_entity.pdbx_description
1 polymer ?
#
loop_
_entity_poly.entity_id
_entity_poly.type
_entity_poly.pdbx_seq_one_letter_code
_entity_poly.pdbx_strand_id
1 'polypeptide(L)'
;MSDKIYPIGIQNFEKIRKEGFFYVDKTALVYQMVKTGSYYFLSRPRRFGKSLLVSTLEAYFRGKKELFEGLAMEKLEKEWIEHPILHLDLNIEKYDSPQSLEDILEKAIVSWEKLYGAEPSERSLSLRFAGVIERACKLTGHRVVILVDEYDKPMLQSIGDEELQKEFRKTLQAFYGAIKTMDGYIRFAFLTGVTKFGKVSVFSALNNLIDLSMDERYVALCGITEEEIRTNLDQELYELADRQRMGYEEVCRELKACYDGYHFVEDSIGIYNPFSLLNTFYKMKFGNYWFETGTPTYLVELLQIHH
;
A
#
# COMPACT_ATOMS: atom_id res chain seq x y z
N MET A 1 3.61 -22.63 23.42
CA MET A 1 3.98 -22.15 22.08
C MET A 1 2.74 -21.55 21.45
N SER A 2 2.86 -20.37 20.88
CA SER A 2 1.75 -19.75 20.16
C SER A 2 1.41 -20.55 18.91
N ASP A 3 0.11 -20.70 18.62
CA ASP A 3 -0.39 -21.36 17.41
C ASP A 3 -0.51 -20.37 16.22
N LYS A 4 -0.03 -19.12 16.40
CA LYS A 4 -0.09 -18.09 15.36
C LYS A 4 0.85 -18.39 14.21
N ILE A 5 0.34 -18.26 13.00
CA ILE A 5 1.12 -18.36 11.76
C ILE A 5 1.37 -16.94 11.24
N TYR A 6 2.63 -16.53 11.22
CA TYR A 6 2.99 -15.17 10.83
C TYR A 6 3.06 -15.02 9.30
N PRO A 7 2.44 -13.97 8.73
CA PRO A 7 2.41 -13.74 7.28
C PRO A 7 3.70 -13.04 6.80
N ILE A 8 4.86 -13.62 7.07
CA ILE A 8 6.14 -13.05 6.66
C ILE A 8 6.27 -13.09 5.14
N GLY A 9 6.37 -11.92 4.52
CA GLY A 9 6.42 -11.77 3.06
C GLY A 9 5.08 -11.97 2.35
N ILE A 10 3.98 -12.17 3.08
CA ILE A 10 2.63 -12.30 2.51
C ILE A 10 1.93 -10.96 2.59
N GLN A 11 1.46 -10.46 1.45
CA GLN A 11 0.84 -9.13 1.29
C GLN A 11 -0.59 -9.20 0.76
N ASN A 12 -1.14 -10.40 0.58
CA ASN A 12 -2.49 -10.61 0.07
C ASN A 12 -3.46 -10.85 1.23
N PHE A 13 -4.38 -9.91 1.44
CA PHE A 13 -5.37 -9.96 2.52
C PHE A 13 -6.26 -11.20 2.45
N GLU A 14 -6.74 -11.56 1.26
CA GLU A 14 -7.58 -12.75 1.08
C GLU A 14 -6.85 -14.03 1.48
N LYS A 15 -5.59 -14.17 1.07
CA LYS A 15 -4.73 -15.29 1.46
C LYS A 15 -4.54 -15.35 2.98
N ILE A 16 -4.24 -14.20 3.60
CA ILE A 16 -4.08 -14.10 5.05
C ILE A 16 -5.34 -14.58 5.78
N ARG A 17 -6.51 -14.13 5.34
CA ARG A 17 -7.78 -14.48 5.98
C ARG A 17 -8.20 -15.94 5.73
N LYS A 18 -8.04 -16.43 4.51
CA LYS A 18 -8.42 -17.80 4.14
C LYS A 18 -7.52 -18.87 4.76
N GLU A 19 -6.22 -18.59 4.86
CA GLU A 19 -5.23 -19.54 5.38
C GLU A 19 -4.97 -19.37 6.89
N GLY A 20 -5.68 -18.47 7.58
CA GLY A 20 -5.60 -18.30 9.02
C GLY A 20 -4.29 -17.68 9.53
N PHE A 21 -3.62 -16.86 8.73
CA PHE A 21 -2.46 -16.12 9.18
C PHE A 21 -2.83 -15.06 10.21
N PHE A 22 -1.88 -14.76 11.08
CA PHE A 22 -2.00 -13.66 12.04
C PHE A 22 -2.21 -12.32 11.31
N TYR A 23 -3.21 -11.57 11.75
CA TYR A 23 -3.54 -10.27 11.18
C TYR A 23 -3.85 -9.27 12.29
N VAL A 24 -3.17 -8.13 12.27
CA VAL A 24 -3.49 -6.99 13.14
C VAL A 24 -4.59 -6.18 12.44
N ASP A 25 -5.75 -6.09 13.06
CA ASP A 25 -6.94 -5.48 12.47
C ASP A 25 -6.78 -3.96 12.32
N LYS A 26 -6.72 -3.51 11.08
CA LYS A 26 -6.67 -2.10 10.66
C LYS A 26 -8.01 -1.63 10.06
N THR A 27 -9.01 -2.51 10.04
CA THR A 27 -10.21 -2.28 9.23
C THR A 27 -11.12 -1.16 9.75
N ALA A 28 -11.02 -0.79 11.04
CA ALA A 28 -11.72 0.39 11.55
C ALA A 28 -11.20 1.68 10.90
N LEU A 29 -9.87 1.83 10.76
CA LEU A 29 -9.24 2.97 10.07
C LEU A 29 -9.53 2.95 8.57
N VAL A 30 -9.51 1.77 7.95
CA VAL A 30 -9.88 1.60 6.54
C VAL A 30 -11.32 2.05 6.31
N TYR A 31 -12.27 1.65 7.16
CA TYR A 31 -13.66 2.08 7.09
C TYR A 31 -13.79 3.60 7.20
N GLN A 32 -13.14 4.21 8.18
CA GLN A 32 -13.13 5.66 8.35
C GLN A 32 -12.62 6.37 7.09
N MET A 33 -11.51 5.90 6.53
CA MET A 33 -10.91 6.47 5.32
C MET A 33 -11.87 6.40 4.12
N VAL A 34 -12.47 5.26 3.85
CA VAL A 34 -13.35 5.09 2.68
C VAL A 34 -14.69 5.80 2.83
N LYS A 35 -15.15 6.08 4.05
CA LYS A 35 -16.40 6.81 4.31
C LYS A 35 -16.23 8.34 4.36
N THR A 36 -15.02 8.84 4.58
CA THR A 36 -14.78 10.28 4.75
C THR A 36 -14.12 10.97 3.55
N GLY A 37 -13.73 10.22 2.53
CA GLY A 37 -13.14 10.80 1.33
C GLY A 37 -13.04 9.81 0.17
N SER A 38 -12.47 10.26 -0.95
CA SER A 38 -12.44 9.48 -2.19
C SER A 38 -11.06 9.35 -2.82
N TYR A 39 -10.16 10.32 -2.63
CA TYR A 39 -8.87 10.34 -3.32
C TYR A 39 -7.74 10.46 -2.30
N TYR A 40 -6.93 9.43 -2.19
CA TYR A 40 -5.89 9.35 -1.16
C TYR A 40 -4.54 8.95 -1.72
N PHE A 41 -3.51 9.47 -1.07
CA PHE A 41 -2.12 9.12 -1.27
C PHE A 41 -1.48 8.73 0.07
N LEU A 42 -0.69 7.67 0.07
CA LEU A 42 0.08 7.22 1.24
C LEU A 42 1.51 6.85 0.84
N SER A 43 2.49 7.51 1.45
CA SER A 43 3.88 7.05 1.41
C SER A 43 4.27 6.41 2.75
N ARG A 44 4.91 5.26 2.67
CA ARG A 44 5.51 4.54 3.80
C ARG A 44 6.76 3.81 3.32
N PRO A 45 7.75 3.59 4.18
CA PRO A 45 8.91 2.79 3.83
C PRO A 45 8.53 1.40 3.31
N ARG A 46 9.46 0.74 2.65
CA ARG A 46 9.27 -0.65 2.21
C ARG A 46 8.98 -1.54 3.41
N ARG A 47 8.17 -2.59 3.20
CA ARG A 47 7.80 -3.60 4.21
C ARG A 47 6.95 -3.08 5.38
N PHE A 48 6.29 -1.95 5.19
CA PHE A 48 5.33 -1.39 6.14
C PHE A 48 3.88 -1.81 5.93
N GLY A 49 3.60 -2.74 5.04
CA GLY A 49 2.25 -3.26 4.82
C GLY A 49 1.39 -2.46 3.85
N LYS A 50 1.98 -1.59 3.00
CA LYS A 50 1.23 -0.84 1.97
C LYS A 50 0.46 -1.76 1.02
N SER A 51 1.12 -2.78 0.47
CA SER A 51 0.49 -3.72 -0.47
C SER A 51 -0.60 -4.56 0.21
N LEU A 52 -0.45 -4.88 1.49
CA LEU A 52 -1.49 -5.50 2.28
C LEU A 52 -2.71 -4.59 2.42
N LEU A 53 -2.49 -3.29 2.67
CA LEU A 53 -3.56 -2.31 2.72
C LEU A 53 -4.29 -2.18 1.39
N VAL A 54 -3.56 -2.11 0.27
CA VAL A 54 -4.16 -2.10 -1.08
C VAL A 54 -5.00 -3.35 -1.31
N SER A 55 -4.49 -4.52 -0.96
CA SER A 55 -5.21 -5.80 -1.05
C SER A 55 -6.46 -5.84 -0.14
N THR A 56 -6.39 -5.22 1.03
CA THR A 56 -7.55 -5.09 1.95
C THR A 56 -8.63 -4.21 1.34
N LEU A 57 -8.27 -3.08 0.76
CA LEU A 57 -9.18 -2.20 0.03
C LEU A 57 -9.82 -2.91 -1.16
N GLU A 58 -9.06 -3.69 -1.91
CA GLU A 58 -9.58 -4.48 -3.02
C GLU A 58 -10.63 -5.48 -2.54
N ALA A 59 -10.37 -6.24 -1.49
CA ALA A 59 -11.33 -7.17 -0.90
C ALA A 59 -12.61 -6.46 -0.42
N TYR A 60 -12.47 -5.31 0.24
CA TYR A 60 -13.60 -4.51 0.70
C TYR A 60 -14.47 -4.03 -0.47
N PHE A 61 -13.87 -3.43 -1.51
CA PHE A 61 -14.61 -2.90 -2.65
C PHE A 61 -15.11 -3.98 -3.63
N ARG A 62 -14.64 -5.22 -3.50
CA ARG A 62 -15.25 -6.38 -4.16
C ARG A 62 -16.44 -6.95 -3.39
N GLY A 63 -16.80 -6.35 -2.24
CA GLY A 63 -17.92 -6.81 -1.43
C GLY A 63 -17.69 -8.15 -0.73
N LYS A 64 -16.44 -8.58 -0.55
CA LYS A 64 -16.06 -9.88 0.05
C LYS A 64 -16.21 -9.88 1.57
N LYS A 65 -17.44 -9.72 2.05
CA LYS A 65 -17.78 -9.64 3.48
C LYS A 65 -17.17 -10.78 4.31
N GLU A 66 -17.16 -11.98 3.78
CA GLU A 66 -16.66 -13.19 4.44
C GLU A 66 -15.19 -13.08 4.89
N LEU A 67 -14.39 -12.27 4.20
CA LEU A 67 -12.99 -12.05 4.57
C LEU A 67 -12.83 -11.14 5.79
N PHE A 68 -13.87 -10.41 6.15
CA PHE A 68 -13.89 -9.46 7.27
C PHE A 68 -14.55 -10.02 8.53
N GLU A 69 -14.90 -11.29 8.53
CA GLU A 69 -15.50 -11.95 9.69
C GLU A 69 -14.62 -11.81 10.94
N GLY A 70 -15.19 -11.34 12.04
CA GLY A 70 -14.49 -11.09 13.28
C GLY A 70 -13.67 -9.79 13.33
N LEU A 71 -13.58 -9.04 12.23
CA LEU A 71 -12.88 -7.76 12.17
C LEU A 71 -13.85 -6.59 12.43
N ALA A 72 -13.31 -5.42 12.78
CA ALA A 72 -14.09 -4.22 13.04
C ALA A 72 -15.00 -3.83 11.86
N MET A 73 -14.53 -3.98 10.64
CA MET A 73 -15.27 -3.67 9.40
C MET A 73 -16.61 -4.44 9.29
N GLU A 74 -16.64 -5.68 9.75
CA GLU A 74 -17.87 -6.50 9.69
C GLU A 74 -19.04 -5.85 10.42
N LYS A 75 -18.76 -5.20 11.55
CA LYS A 75 -19.76 -4.50 12.36
C LYS A 75 -20.11 -3.11 11.82
N LEU A 76 -19.17 -2.47 11.17
CA LEU A 76 -19.28 -1.09 10.68
C LEU A 76 -19.97 -1.00 9.32
N GLU A 77 -19.60 -1.85 8.36
CA GLU A 77 -20.16 -1.85 7.02
C GLU A 77 -21.47 -2.67 6.96
N LYS A 78 -22.49 -2.10 6.34
CA LYS A 78 -23.81 -2.72 6.22
C LYS A 78 -24.19 -3.11 4.80
N GLU A 79 -23.63 -2.46 3.80
CA GLU A 79 -24.09 -2.58 2.42
C GLU A 79 -23.24 -3.54 1.57
N TRP A 80 -21.92 -3.58 1.78
CA TRP A 80 -20.99 -4.45 1.05
C TRP A 80 -21.15 -4.43 -0.47
N ILE A 81 -21.19 -3.22 -1.03
CA ILE A 81 -21.38 -3.00 -2.46
C ILE A 81 -20.14 -3.46 -3.23
N GLU A 82 -20.34 -4.23 -4.31
CA GLU A 82 -19.28 -4.60 -5.25
C GLU A 82 -19.04 -3.47 -6.26
N HIS A 83 -17.82 -2.98 -6.33
CA HIS A 83 -17.36 -1.98 -7.30
C HIS A 83 -16.40 -2.62 -8.31
N PRO A 84 -16.40 -2.17 -9.58
CA PRO A 84 -15.34 -2.52 -10.52
C PRO A 84 -14.02 -1.93 -10.04
N ILE A 85 -12.96 -2.75 -10.05
CA ILE A 85 -11.64 -2.35 -9.55
C ILE A 85 -10.62 -2.38 -10.67
N LEU A 86 -9.91 -1.27 -10.84
CA LEU A 86 -8.75 -1.15 -11.70
C LEU A 86 -7.51 -1.07 -10.79
N HIS A 87 -6.81 -2.19 -10.68
CA HIS A 87 -5.61 -2.30 -9.86
C HIS A 87 -4.36 -2.28 -10.74
N LEU A 88 -3.49 -1.31 -10.50
CA LEU A 88 -2.19 -1.15 -11.15
C LEU A 88 -1.08 -1.36 -10.13
N ASP A 89 -0.28 -2.40 -10.33
CA ASP A 89 0.93 -2.65 -9.53
C ASP A 89 2.17 -2.34 -10.37
N LEU A 90 2.85 -1.24 -10.06
CA LEU A 90 4.08 -0.83 -10.74
C LEU A 90 5.32 -1.55 -10.20
N ASN A 91 5.17 -2.43 -9.22
CA ASN A 91 6.30 -3.14 -8.61
C ASN A 91 6.84 -4.30 -9.46
N ILE A 92 6.09 -4.76 -10.45
CA ILE A 92 6.39 -5.95 -11.24
C ILE A 92 7.56 -5.73 -12.23
N GLU A 93 7.68 -4.51 -12.79
CA GLU A 93 8.58 -4.22 -13.91
C GLU A 93 9.91 -3.63 -13.44
N LYS A 94 10.93 -3.76 -14.30
CA LYS A 94 12.19 -3.02 -14.22
C LYS A 94 12.14 -1.84 -15.17
N TYR A 95 12.31 -0.64 -14.65
CA TYR A 95 12.15 0.60 -15.41
C TYR A 95 13.51 1.13 -15.90
N ASP A 96 14.02 0.58 -16.98
CA ASP A 96 15.32 0.92 -17.60
C ASP A 96 15.21 1.56 -18.99
N SER A 97 13.98 1.74 -19.49
CA SER A 97 13.69 2.39 -20.76
C SER A 97 12.31 3.04 -20.73
N PRO A 98 12.02 4.05 -21.60
CA PRO A 98 10.67 4.61 -21.71
C PRO A 98 9.60 3.55 -22.01
N GLN A 99 9.95 2.56 -22.83
CA GLN A 99 9.06 1.48 -23.24
C GLN A 99 8.65 0.58 -22.08
N SER A 100 9.50 0.39 -21.07
CA SER A 100 9.19 -0.47 -19.91
C SER A 100 7.98 0.02 -19.11
N LEU A 101 7.80 1.34 -18.96
CA LEU A 101 6.60 1.90 -18.34
C LEU A 101 5.38 1.79 -19.24
N GLU A 102 5.51 2.08 -20.52
CA GLU A 102 4.41 1.94 -21.48
C GLU A 102 3.91 0.49 -21.54
N ASP A 103 4.81 -0.48 -21.52
CA ASP A 103 4.46 -1.91 -21.58
C ASP A 103 3.65 -2.36 -20.35
N ILE A 104 4.00 -1.93 -19.15
CA ILE A 104 3.23 -2.28 -17.94
C ILE A 104 1.85 -1.60 -17.92
N LEU A 105 1.77 -0.35 -18.34
CA LEU A 105 0.49 0.35 -18.46
C LEU A 105 -0.39 -0.27 -19.54
N GLU A 106 0.17 -0.59 -20.71
CA GLU A 106 -0.51 -1.30 -21.79
C GLU A 106 -1.07 -2.66 -21.33
N LYS A 107 -0.26 -3.45 -20.63
CA LYS A 107 -0.67 -4.74 -20.10
C LYS A 107 -1.85 -4.60 -19.13
N ALA A 108 -1.82 -3.62 -18.26
CA ALA A 108 -2.92 -3.35 -17.33
C ALA A 108 -4.20 -2.95 -18.09
N ILE A 109 -4.09 -2.01 -19.01
CA ILE A 109 -5.23 -1.53 -19.83
C ILE A 109 -5.83 -2.68 -20.63
N VAL A 110 -5.02 -3.50 -21.31
CA VAL A 110 -5.51 -4.65 -22.07
C VAL A 110 -6.30 -5.62 -21.19
N SER A 111 -5.82 -5.88 -19.97
CA SER A 111 -6.54 -6.75 -19.03
C SER A 111 -7.89 -6.17 -18.62
N TRP A 112 -7.98 -4.86 -18.44
CA TRP A 112 -9.24 -4.17 -18.11
C TRP A 112 -10.17 -4.08 -19.32
N GLU A 113 -9.64 -3.84 -20.52
CA GLU A 113 -10.42 -3.83 -21.76
C GLU A 113 -11.05 -5.19 -22.08
N LYS A 114 -10.39 -6.29 -21.71
CA LYS A 114 -10.98 -7.64 -21.80
C LYS A 114 -12.23 -7.81 -20.94
N LEU A 115 -12.32 -7.09 -19.81
CA LEU A 115 -13.46 -7.14 -18.92
C LEU A 115 -14.55 -6.13 -19.30
N TYR A 116 -14.17 -4.93 -19.72
CA TYR A 116 -15.08 -3.79 -19.88
C TYR A 116 -15.20 -3.27 -21.30
N GLY A 117 -14.47 -3.86 -22.24
CA GLY A 117 -14.48 -3.45 -23.64
C GLY A 117 -13.42 -2.41 -23.98
N ALA A 118 -13.20 -2.25 -25.29
CA ALA A 118 -12.28 -1.31 -25.88
C ALA A 118 -12.99 -0.51 -26.98
N GLU A 119 -12.51 0.72 -27.24
CA GLU A 119 -12.99 1.58 -28.32
C GLU A 119 -11.84 1.94 -29.25
N PRO A 120 -11.90 1.63 -30.56
CA PRO A 120 -10.80 1.87 -31.51
C PRO A 120 -10.37 3.33 -31.63
N SER A 121 -11.23 4.28 -31.30
CA SER A 121 -10.92 5.71 -31.34
C SER A 121 -9.99 6.15 -30.19
N GLU A 122 -9.87 5.35 -29.15
CA GLU A 122 -8.99 5.59 -27.99
C GLU A 122 -7.56 5.18 -28.34
N ARG A 123 -6.77 6.08 -28.91
CA ARG A 123 -5.44 5.78 -29.46
C ARG A 123 -4.28 5.93 -28.50
N SER A 124 -4.46 6.60 -27.36
CA SER A 124 -3.42 6.79 -26.34
C SER A 124 -3.73 6.00 -25.08
N LEU A 125 -2.70 5.71 -24.26
CA LEU A 125 -2.88 5.04 -22.97
C LEU A 125 -3.83 5.81 -22.06
N SER A 126 -3.73 7.14 -22.01
CA SER A 126 -4.62 7.98 -21.19
C SER A 126 -6.06 7.96 -21.67
N LEU A 127 -6.32 7.99 -22.97
CA LEU A 127 -7.67 7.88 -23.53
C LEU A 127 -8.26 6.49 -23.29
N ARG A 128 -7.48 5.45 -23.43
CA ARG A 128 -7.92 4.06 -23.15
C ARG A 128 -8.24 3.87 -21.69
N PHE A 129 -7.42 4.42 -20.78
CA PHE A 129 -7.67 4.39 -19.35
C PHE A 129 -8.99 5.11 -19.00
N ALA A 130 -9.18 6.33 -19.49
CA ALA A 130 -10.42 7.07 -19.33
C ALA A 130 -11.64 6.29 -19.86
N GLY A 131 -11.53 5.70 -21.04
CA GLY A 131 -12.60 4.89 -21.65
C GLY A 131 -12.96 3.66 -20.85
N VAL A 132 -11.97 2.94 -20.30
CA VAL A 132 -12.19 1.79 -19.43
C VAL A 132 -12.90 2.20 -18.14
N ILE A 133 -12.52 3.32 -17.53
CA ILE A 133 -13.18 3.84 -16.31
C ILE A 133 -14.67 4.10 -16.61
N GLU A 134 -14.99 4.78 -17.70
CA GLU A 134 -16.37 5.06 -18.06
C GLU A 134 -17.17 3.79 -18.34
N ARG A 135 -16.64 2.89 -19.17
CA ARG A 135 -17.34 1.63 -19.52
C ARG A 135 -17.53 0.71 -18.31
N ALA A 136 -16.53 0.58 -17.45
CA ALA A 136 -16.65 -0.22 -16.23
C ALA A 136 -17.78 0.29 -15.32
N CYS A 137 -17.89 1.61 -15.16
CA CYS A 137 -18.98 2.22 -14.41
C CYS A 137 -20.34 1.95 -15.05
N LYS A 138 -20.46 2.17 -16.36
CA LYS A 138 -21.73 2.00 -17.09
C LYS A 138 -22.18 0.54 -17.15
N LEU A 139 -21.25 -0.40 -17.34
CA LEU A 139 -21.57 -1.83 -17.42
C LEU A 139 -21.98 -2.43 -16.07
N THR A 140 -21.33 -2.01 -14.98
CA THR A 140 -21.59 -2.55 -13.65
C THR A 140 -22.68 -1.80 -12.89
N GLY A 141 -23.02 -0.58 -13.30
CA GLY A 141 -23.90 0.31 -12.56
C GLY A 141 -23.30 0.89 -11.29
N HIS A 142 -22.01 0.64 -11.04
CA HIS A 142 -21.26 1.12 -9.88
C HIS A 142 -20.01 1.87 -10.29
N ARG A 143 -19.69 2.96 -9.56
CA ARG A 143 -18.49 3.74 -9.82
C ARG A 143 -17.22 2.94 -9.56
N VAL A 144 -16.18 3.26 -10.29
CA VAL A 144 -14.90 2.55 -10.34
C VAL A 144 -14.04 2.86 -9.12
N VAL A 145 -13.31 1.86 -8.65
CA VAL A 145 -12.23 1.99 -7.66
C VAL A 145 -10.90 1.81 -8.37
N ILE A 146 -9.98 2.74 -8.13
CA ILE A 146 -8.62 2.73 -8.70
C ILE A 146 -7.62 2.54 -7.57
N LEU A 147 -6.81 1.49 -7.68
CA LEU A 147 -5.75 1.18 -6.71
C LEU A 147 -4.42 1.13 -7.45
N VAL A 148 -3.46 1.95 -7.00
CA VAL A 148 -2.10 1.99 -7.57
C VAL A 148 -1.09 1.71 -6.47
N ASP A 149 -0.33 0.62 -6.63
CA ASP A 149 0.75 0.26 -5.72
C ASP A 149 2.11 0.65 -6.31
N GLU A 150 2.98 1.26 -5.47
CA GLU A 150 4.33 1.68 -5.83
C GLU A 150 4.38 2.68 -7.01
N TYR A 151 3.55 3.74 -6.96
CA TYR A 151 3.44 4.76 -8.02
C TYR A 151 4.77 5.38 -8.43
N ASP A 152 5.71 5.47 -7.50
CA ASP A 152 6.99 6.17 -7.63
C ASP A 152 8.14 5.27 -8.10
N LYS A 153 7.92 3.98 -8.25
CA LYS A 153 8.98 3.03 -8.64
C LYS A 153 9.67 3.40 -9.97
N PRO A 154 8.96 3.80 -11.04
CA PRO A 154 9.63 4.26 -12.28
C PRO A 154 10.55 5.46 -12.02
N MET A 155 10.10 6.42 -11.22
CA MET A 155 10.88 7.62 -10.90
C MET A 155 12.10 7.29 -10.03
N LEU A 156 11.97 6.37 -9.08
CA LEU A 156 13.07 5.95 -8.20
C LEU A 156 14.15 5.16 -8.97
N GLN A 157 13.74 4.30 -9.90
CA GLN A 157 14.69 3.51 -10.69
C GLN A 157 15.41 4.30 -11.79
N SER A 158 14.92 5.48 -12.12
CA SER A 158 15.54 6.39 -13.09
C SER A 158 16.33 7.54 -12.46
N ILE A 159 16.57 7.48 -11.15
CA ILE A 159 17.43 8.47 -10.47
C ILE A 159 18.83 8.43 -11.11
N GLY A 160 19.34 9.61 -11.50
CA GLY A 160 20.61 9.73 -12.22
C GLY A 160 20.50 9.72 -13.75
N ASP A 161 19.31 9.45 -14.31
CA ASP A 161 19.01 9.56 -15.73
C ASP A 161 17.87 10.59 -15.95
N GLU A 162 18.25 11.84 -16.17
CA GLU A 162 17.30 12.96 -16.29
C GLU A 162 16.35 12.81 -17.48
N GLU A 163 16.82 12.28 -18.60
CA GLU A 163 15.99 12.08 -19.79
C GLU A 163 14.93 11.00 -19.54
N LEU A 164 15.33 9.89 -18.94
CA LEU A 164 14.40 8.82 -18.60
C LEU A 164 13.38 9.28 -17.55
N GLN A 165 13.82 10.02 -16.53
CA GLN A 165 12.90 10.60 -15.53
C GLN A 165 11.87 11.54 -16.16
N LYS A 166 12.29 12.37 -17.11
CA LYS A 166 11.41 13.28 -17.82
C LYS A 166 10.35 12.53 -18.63
N GLU A 167 10.74 11.48 -19.33
CA GLU A 167 9.81 10.64 -20.09
C GLU A 167 8.83 9.91 -19.17
N PHE A 168 9.28 9.31 -18.10
CA PHE A 168 8.42 8.66 -17.11
C PHE A 168 7.43 9.63 -16.47
N ARG A 169 7.89 10.82 -16.08
CA ARG A 169 7.03 11.86 -15.52
C ARG A 169 5.92 12.25 -16.48
N LYS A 170 6.26 12.49 -17.75
CA LYS A 170 5.32 12.85 -18.80
C LYS A 170 4.26 11.77 -19.01
N THR A 171 4.67 10.51 -19.09
CA THR A 171 3.78 9.36 -19.26
C THR A 171 2.84 9.20 -18.08
N LEU A 172 3.37 9.28 -16.83
CA LEU A 172 2.57 9.15 -15.62
C LEU A 172 1.60 10.33 -15.43
N GLN A 173 2.02 11.55 -15.72
CA GLN A 173 1.13 12.73 -15.67
C GLN A 173 -0.07 12.59 -16.61
N ALA A 174 0.18 12.16 -17.84
CA ALA A 174 -0.87 11.94 -18.81
C ALA A 174 -1.82 10.81 -18.39
N PHE A 175 -1.26 9.70 -17.89
CA PHE A 175 -2.04 8.55 -17.46
C PHE A 175 -2.90 8.87 -16.22
N TYR A 176 -2.33 9.42 -15.18
CA TYR A 176 -3.08 9.76 -13.95
C TYR A 176 -4.03 10.94 -14.16
N GLY A 177 -3.81 11.79 -15.16
CA GLY A 177 -4.73 12.87 -15.51
C GLY A 177 -6.15 12.37 -15.83
N ALA A 178 -6.29 11.15 -16.31
CA ALA A 178 -7.58 10.52 -16.54
C ALA A 178 -8.41 10.36 -15.24
N ILE A 179 -7.78 10.17 -14.10
CA ILE A 179 -8.46 10.06 -12.80
C ILE A 179 -9.23 11.35 -12.48
N LYS A 180 -8.63 12.51 -12.73
CA LYS A 180 -9.30 13.80 -12.52
C LYS A 180 -10.43 14.03 -13.52
N THR A 181 -10.17 13.74 -14.80
CA THR A 181 -11.16 13.93 -15.87
C THR A 181 -12.37 13.05 -15.69
N MET A 182 -12.18 11.84 -15.19
CA MET A 182 -13.24 10.83 -15.01
C MET A 182 -13.85 10.79 -13.61
N ASP A 183 -13.74 11.86 -12.85
CA ASP A 183 -14.21 11.97 -11.45
C ASP A 183 -15.65 11.49 -11.26
N GLY A 184 -16.56 11.82 -12.15
CA GLY A 184 -17.96 11.40 -12.09
C GLY A 184 -18.18 9.87 -12.11
N TYR A 185 -17.21 9.11 -12.59
CA TYR A 185 -17.25 7.63 -12.69
C TYR A 185 -16.43 6.93 -11.61
N ILE A 186 -15.75 7.68 -10.74
CA ILE A 186 -14.84 7.13 -9.73
C ILE A 186 -15.47 7.23 -8.34
N ARG A 187 -15.51 6.10 -7.61
CA ARG A 187 -15.91 6.02 -6.20
C ARG A 187 -14.75 6.33 -5.28
N PHE A 188 -13.56 5.81 -5.61
CA PHE A 188 -12.40 5.84 -4.72
C PHE A 188 -11.11 5.63 -5.53
N ALA A 189 -10.06 6.35 -5.18
CA ALA A 189 -8.72 6.13 -5.71
C ALA A 189 -7.70 6.19 -4.57
N PHE A 190 -6.82 5.19 -4.52
CA PHE A 190 -5.79 5.08 -3.52
C PHE A 190 -4.44 4.75 -4.16
N LEU A 191 -3.44 5.60 -3.94
CA LEU A 191 -2.11 5.47 -4.51
C LEU A 191 -1.08 5.36 -3.40
N THR A 192 -0.20 4.37 -3.50
CA THR A 192 0.90 4.19 -2.54
C THR A 192 2.26 4.37 -3.18
N GLY A 193 3.25 4.72 -2.35
CA GLY A 193 4.64 4.81 -2.73
C GLY A 193 5.59 4.74 -1.55
N VAL A 194 6.88 4.71 -1.85
CA VAL A 194 7.94 4.75 -0.83
C VAL A 194 8.24 6.19 -0.43
N THR A 195 8.14 7.11 -1.37
CA THR A 195 8.53 8.51 -1.20
C THR A 195 7.46 9.48 -1.67
N LYS A 196 7.64 10.75 -1.29
CA LYS A 196 6.89 11.88 -1.87
C LYS A 196 7.61 12.51 -3.08
N PHE A 197 8.76 11.98 -3.46
CA PHE A 197 9.64 12.58 -4.47
C PHE A 197 8.95 12.83 -5.81
N GLY A 198 8.21 11.85 -6.31
CA GLY A 198 7.45 11.98 -7.54
C GLY A 198 6.09 12.68 -7.40
N LYS A 199 5.60 12.87 -6.16
CA LYS A 199 4.24 13.35 -5.91
C LYS A 199 3.97 14.70 -6.55
N VAL A 200 4.80 15.69 -6.27
CA VAL A 200 4.61 17.06 -6.77
C VAL A 200 4.70 17.11 -8.29
N SER A 201 5.62 16.35 -8.87
CA SER A 201 5.85 16.34 -10.31
C SER A 201 4.89 15.44 -11.10
N VAL A 202 4.48 14.32 -10.52
CA VAL A 202 3.58 13.34 -11.19
C VAL A 202 2.11 13.70 -10.99
N PHE A 203 1.75 14.19 -9.81
CA PHE A 203 0.36 14.48 -9.44
C PHE A 203 0.02 15.98 -9.45
N SER A 204 0.81 16.81 -10.12
CA SER A 204 0.52 18.25 -10.21
C SER A 204 -0.90 18.56 -10.74
N ALA A 205 -1.43 17.67 -11.58
CA ALA A 205 -2.79 17.75 -12.09
C ALA A 205 -3.85 17.16 -11.13
N LEU A 206 -3.45 16.37 -10.12
CA LEU A 206 -4.34 15.73 -9.14
C LEU A 206 -4.30 16.48 -7.82
N ASN A 207 -4.82 17.71 -7.81
CA ASN A 207 -4.87 18.55 -6.61
C ASN A 207 -5.92 18.10 -5.58
N ASN A 208 -6.70 17.11 -5.89
CA ASN A 208 -7.73 16.52 -5.02
C ASN A 208 -7.24 15.33 -4.18
N LEU A 209 -5.98 14.90 -4.33
CA LEU A 209 -5.41 13.83 -3.51
C LEU A 209 -5.13 14.30 -2.08
N ILE A 210 -5.74 13.61 -1.12
CA ILE A 210 -5.48 13.78 0.31
C ILE A 210 -4.25 12.95 0.67
N ASP A 211 -3.21 13.60 1.18
CA ASP A 211 -2.00 12.95 1.64
C ASP A 211 -2.15 12.45 3.08
N LEU A 212 -2.26 11.16 3.26
CA LEU A 212 -2.37 10.51 4.57
C LEU A 212 -1.02 10.31 5.27
N SER A 213 0.08 10.55 4.58
CA SER A 213 1.42 10.18 5.07
C SER A 213 1.80 10.84 6.39
N MET A 214 1.26 12.04 6.64
CA MET A 214 1.49 12.83 7.87
C MET A 214 0.18 13.17 8.58
N ASP A 215 -0.90 12.45 8.32
CA ASP A 215 -2.18 12.65 8.99
C ASP A 215 -2.21 11.84 10.29
N GLU A 216 -2.32 12.53 11.43
CA GLU A 216 -2.32 11.94 12.77
C GLU A 216 -3.37 10.83 12.93
N ARG A 217 -4.52 10.97 12.27
CA ARG A 217 -5.62 10.02 12.32
C ARG A 217 -5.27 8.67 11.71
N TYR A 218 -4.28 8.63 10.81
CA TYR A 218 -3.92 7.47 9.99
C TYR A 218 -2.47 7.00 10.18
N VAL A 219 -1.78 7.46 11.22
CA VAL A 219 -0.38 7.00 11.49
C VAL A 219 -0.30 5.50 11.68
N ALA A 220 -1.32 4.88 12.25
CA ALA A 220 -1.40 3.45 12.50
C ALA A 220 -2.03 2.63 11.36
N LEU A 221 -2.34 3.24 10.22
CA LEU A 221 -2.98 2.56 9.08
C LEU A 221 -2.09 1.45 8.51
N CYS A 222 -0.78 1.68 8.45
CA CYS A 222 0.24 0.71 8.11
C CYS A 222 1.26 0.62 9.25
N GLY A 223 1.82 -0.58 9.45
CA GLY A 223 2.73 -0.85 10.56
C GLY A 223 1.98 -1.35 11.79
N ILE A 224 2.69 -1.51 12.89
CA ILE A 224 2.14 -2.05 14.14
C ILE A 224 2.49 -1.09 15.29
N THR A 225 1.51 -0.76 16.13
CA THR A 225 1.70 0.07 17.31
C THR A 225 2.10 -0.79 18.53
N GLU A 226 2.68 -0.17 19.56
CA GLU A 226 2.98 -0.86 20.82
C GLU A 226 1.71 -1.42 21.48
N GLU A 227 0.62 -0.67 21.46
CA GLU A 227 -0.67 -1.14 21.98
C GLU A 227 -1.18 -2.38 21.22
N GLU A 228 -1.05 -2.40 19.89
CA GLU A 228 -1.42 -3.56 19.08
C GLU A 228 -0.54 -4.78 19.38
N ILE A 229 0.76 -4.59 19.66
CA ILE A 229 1.66 -5.67 20.09
C ILE A 229 1.17 -6.24 21.41
N ARG A 230 0.98 -5.40 22.42
CA ARG A 230 0.55 -5.84 23.75
C ARG A 230 -0.83 -6.51 23.73
N THR A 231 -1.73 -6.03 22.90
CA THR A 231 -3.09 -6.59 22.79
C THR A 231 -3.12 -7.91 22.02
N ASN A 232 -2.36 -8.04 20.95
CA ASN A 232 -2.45 -9.20 20.06
C ASN A 232 -1.35 -10.25 20.25
N LEU A 233 -0.22 -9.89 20.88
CA LEU A 233 0.98 -10.71 21.00
C LEU A 233 1.46 -10.83 22.47
N ASP A 234 0.56 -10.66 23.43
CA ASP A 234 0.92 -10.68 24.87
C ASP A 234 1.57 -12.01 25.28
N GLN A 235 1.00 -13.14 24.88
CA GLN A 235 1.56 -14.47 25.17
C GLN A 235 2.95 -14.62 24.53
N GLU A 236 3.12 -14.15 23.31
CA GLU A 236 4.38 -14.20 22.58
C GLU A 236 5.44 -13.28 23.21
N LEU A 237 5.03 -12.16 23.79
CA LEU A 237 5.92 -11.29 24.56
C LEU A 237 6.47 -12.01 25.80
N TYR A 238 5.63 -12.73 26.54
CA TYR A 238 6.10 -13.56 27.66
C TYR A 238 7.04 -14.68 27.20
N GLU A 239 6.73 -15.36 26.08
CA GLU A 239 7.59 -16.40 25.54
C GLU A 239 8.95 -15.83 25.07
N LEU A 240 8.95 -14.67 24.42
CA LEU A 240 10.18 -13.99 24.02
C LEU A 240 11.02 -13.57 25.23
N ALA A 241 10.36 -13.03 26.27
CA ALA A 241 11.02 -12.66 27.53
C ALA A 241 11.72 -13.85 28.17
N ASP A 242 11.04 -14.99 28.30
CA ASP A 242 11.60 -16.20 28.82
C ASP A 242 12.82 -16.70 28.02
N ARG A 243 12.70 -16.78 26.72
CA ARG A 243 13.79 -17.21 25.81
C ARG A 243 14.99 -16.28 25.84
N GLN A 244 14.77 -14.98 25.95
CA GLN A 244 15.85 -13.99 26.02
C GLN A 244 16.38 -13.77 27.45
N ARG A 245 15.78 -14.44 28.47
CA ARG A 245 16.09 -14.26 29.89
C ARG A 245 15.96 -12.81 30.35
N MET A 246 14.93 -12.15 29.88
CA MET A 246 14.57 -10.76 30.17
C MET A 246 13.23 -10.68 30.89
N GLY A 247 12.97 -9.57 31.59
CA GLY A 247 11.63 -9.26 32.06
C GLY A 247 10.70 -8.83 30.94
N TYR A 248 9.40 -8.96 31.14
CA TYR A 248 8.38 -8.56 30.15
C TYR A 248 8.55 -7.11 29.68
N GLU A 249 8.66 -6.17 30.60
CA GLU A 249 8.84 -4.75 30.27
C GLU A 249 10.23 -4.46 29.64
N GLU A 250 11.22 -5.26 29.95
CA GLU A 250 12.56 -5.18 29.37
C GLU A 250 12.51 -5.59 27.87
N VAL A 251 11.81 -6.68 27.56
CA VAL A 251 11.56 -7.10 26.18
C VAL A 251 10.80 -6.04 25.40
N CYS A 252 9.78 -5.43 25.99
CA CYS A 252 9.03 -4.34 25.35
C CYS A 252 9.94 -3.14 25.04
N ARG A 253 10.82 -2.76 25.96
CA ARG A 253 11.81 -1.70 25.72
C ARG A 253 12.81 -2.07 24.63
N GLU A 254 13.26 -3.31 24.59
CA GLU A 254 14.20 -3.80 23.56
C GLU A 254 13.53 -3.83 22.18
N LEU A 255 12.28 -4.29 22.06
CA LEU A 255 11.51 -4.21 20.83
C LEU A 255 11.38 -2.76 20.32
N LYS A 256 11.11 -1.85 21.23
CA LYS A 256 11.03 -0.42 20.94
C LYS A 256 12.37 0.11 20.44
N ALA A 257 13.45 -0.18 21.14
CA ALA A 257 14.80 0.25 20.75
C ALA A 257 15.22 -0.30 19.39
N CYS A 258 14.86 -1.55 19.06
CA CYS A 258 15.24 -2.19 17.82
C CYS A 258 14.35 -1.81 16.62
N TYR A 259 13.03 -1.64 16.81
CA TYR A 259 12.07 -1.64 15.69
C TYR A 259 11.06 -0.49 15.70
N ASP A 260 10.96 0.30 16.78
CA ASP A 260 10.12 1.49 16.85
C ASP A 260 10.95 2.73 16.50
N GLY A 261 11.27 2.88 15.23
CA GLY A 261 12.05 4.03 14.75
C GLY A 261 11.27 5.01 13.88
N TYR A 262 9.98 4.78 13.67
CA TYR A 262 9.20 5.54 12.69
C TYR A 262 8.13 6.39 13.37
N HIS A 263 8.36 7.70 13.40
CA HIS A 263 7.41 8.72 13.79
C HIS A 263 7.03 9.50 12.52
N PHE A 264 5.86 9.24 11.98
CA PHE A 264 5.42 9.85 10.73
C PHE A 264 4.87 11.27 10.90
N VAL A 265 4.48 11.59 12.13
CA VAL A 265 4.05 12.91 12.56
C VAL A 265 4.81 13.27 13.83
N GLU A 266 5.18 14.56 13.98
CA GLU A 266 5.81 15.05 15.19
C GLU A 266 4.92 14.77 16.42
N ASP A 267 5.53 14.30 17.51
CA ASP A 267 4.84 13.90 18.75
C ASP A 267 3.81 12.75 18.59
N SER A 268 3.79 12.05 17.47
CA SER A 268 2.93 10.88 17.29
C SER A 268 3.49 9.62 17.95
N ILE A 269 2.63 8.61 18.09
CA ILE A 269 3.04 7.26 18.51
C ILE A 269 4.06 6.68 17.53
N GLY A 270 5.01 5.93 18.05
CA GLY A 270 5.97 5.17 17.25
C GLY A 270 5.29 3.99 16.55
N ILE A 271 5.74 3.72 15.34
CA ILE A 271 5.23 2.63 14.51
C ILE A 271 6.35 1.63 14.25
N TYR A 272 6.09 0.37 14.60
CA TYR A 272 7.01 -0.75 14.38
C TYR A 272 6.94 -1.24 12.95
N ASN A 273 8.11 -1.54 12.38
CA ASN A 273 8.19 -2.21 11.09
C ASN A 273 7.63 -3.64 11.19
N PRO A 274 6.56 -3.99 10.47
CA PRO A 274 5.92 -5.30 10.61
C PRO A 274 6.82 -6.46 10.23
N PHE A 275 7.65 -6.31 9.22
CA PHE A 275 8.55 -7.36 8.77
C PHE A 275 9.58 -7.73 9.84
N SER A 276 10.23 -6.75 10.44
CA SER A 276 11.19 -6.96 11.52
C SER A 276 10.53 -7.56 12.75
N LEU A 277 9.38 -7.01 13.14
CA LEU A 277 8.63 -7.46 14.31
C LEU A 277 8.17 -8.92 14.18
N LEU A 278 7.53 -9.27 13.06
CA LEU A 278 7.03 -10.63 12.84
C LEU A 278 8.16 -11.66 12.75
N ASN A 279 9.30 -11.31 12.15
CA ASN A 279 10.49 -12.16 12.15
C ASN A 279 11.02 -12.41 13.56
N THR A 280 11.01 -11.38 14.43
CA THR A 280 11.43 -11.50 15.84
C THR A 280 10.55 -12.52 16.57
N PHE A 281 9.24 -12.44 16.44
CA PHE A 281 8.32 -13.38 17.07
C PHE A 281 8.38 -14.77 16.42
N TYR A 282 8.57 -14.87 15.13
CA TYR A 282 8.72 -16.14 14.44
C TYR A 282 9.98 -16.89 14.90
N LYS A 283 11.11 -16.20 14.98
CA LYS A 283 12.40 -16.75 15.39
C LYS A 283 12.62 -16.74 16.90
N MET A 284 11.77 -16.02 17.65
CA MET A 284 11.94 -15.72 19.08
C MET A 284 13.34 -15.18 19.41
N LYS A 285 13.84 -14.28 18.55
CA LYS A 285 15.16 -13.70 18.62
C LYS A 285 15.19 -12.32 17.98
N PHE A 286 15.86 -11.36 18.65
CA PHE A 286 16.16 -10.05 18.07
C PHE A 286 17.15 -10.15 16.91
N GLY A 287 17.04 -9.30 15.89
CA GLY A 287 17.93 -9.27 14.74
C GLY A 287 17.65 -8.09 13.80
N ASN A 288 18.57 -7.85 12.87
CA ASN A 288 18.48 -6.76 11.88
C ASN A 288 17.77 -7.20 10.60
N TYR A 289 16.60 -7.77 10.72
CA TYR A 289 15.87 -8.43 9.62
C TYR A 289 15.57 -7.53 8.42
N TRP A 290 15.38 -6.23 8.64
CA TRP A 290 15.11 -5.29 7.55
C TRP A 290 16.34 -5.10 6.65
N PHE A 291 17.53 -5.01 7.25
CA PHE A 291 18.78 -4.81 6.50
C PHE A 291 19.21 -6.05 5.71
N GLU A 292 18.93 -7.24 6.19
CA GLU A 292 19.30 -8.50 5.52
C GLU A 292 18.62 -8.67 4.14
N THR A 293 17.51 -7.97 3.90
CA THR A 293 16.67 -8.19 2.72
C THR A 293 16.29 -6.90 1.98
N GLY A 294 16.66 -5.74 2.48
CA GLY A 294 16.27 -4.44 1.97
C GLY A 294 17.40 -3.45 1.92
N THR A 295 18.47 -3.74 1.18
CA THR A 295 19.49 -2.71 0.90
C THR A 295 18.78 -1.52 0.29
N PRO A 296 18.82 -0.33 0.90
CA PRO A 296 18.21 0.85 0.32
C PRO A 296 19.09 1.35 -0.83
N THR A 297 19.10 0.62 -1.94
CA THR A 297 19.85 0.97 -3.16
C THR A 297 19.57 2.42 -3.53
N TYR A 298 18.32 2.83 -3.40
CA TYR A 298 17.88 4.21 -3.61
C TYR A 298 18.52 5.23 -2.65
N LEU A 299 18.71 4.93 -1.36
CA LEU A 299 19.39 5.82 -0.42
C LEU A 299 20.88 5.90 -0.73
N VAL A 300 21.49 4.80 -1.16
CA VAL A 300 22.89 4.75 -1.61
C VAL A 300 23.05 5.58 -2.89
N GLU A 301 22.15 5.44 -3.85
CA GLU A 301 22.15 6.23 -5.09
C GLU A 301 21.95 7.73 -4.82
N LEU A 302 21.02 8.11 -3.94
CA LEU A 302 20.85 9.51 -3.51
C LEU A 302 22.10 10.09 -2.85
N LEU A 303 22.79 9.31 -2.01
CA LEU A 303 24.03 9.73 -1.36
C LEU A 303 25.20 9.87 -2.35
N GLN A 304 25.22 9.05 -3.40
CA GLN A 304 26.22 9.13 -4.46
C GLN A 304 26.03 10.33 -5.40
N ILE A 305 24.81 10.82 -5.59
CA ILE A 305 24.52 12.00 -6.43
C ILE A 305 24.86 13.31 -5.71
N HIS A 306 24.90 13.32 -4.37
CA HIS A 306 25.20 14.51 -3.56
C HIS A 306 26.68 14.59 -3.11
N HIS A 307 27.55 13.73 -3.61
CA HIS A 307 28.99 13.78 -3.50
C HIS A 307 29.65 13.95 -4.87
#